data_8e6f2a42e1e25529ca69fef534c67fc2
#
_entry.id   8e6f2a42e1e25529ca69fef534c67fc2
#
_cell.length_a   1.000
_cell.length_b   1.000
_cell.length_c   1.000
_cell.angle_alpha   90.00
_cell.angle_beta   90.00
_cell.angle_gamma   90.00
#
_symmetry.space_group_name_H-M   'P 1'
#
loop_
_entity.id
_entity.type
_entity.pdbx_description
1 polymer ?
#
loop_
_entity_poly.entity_id
_entity_poly.type
_entity_poly.pdbx_seq_one_letter_code
_entity_poly.pdbx_strand_id
1 'polypeptide(L)'
;HGVFRRQRQMCIRDRYLVRKIFTKQLRQESDLTQALMFYVCSLSSRLIVYKGMLTPSQLFPFFPDLENKSFETHLAMVHSRFSTNTFPSWDRAQPCRYMCHNGEINTLKGNMNLMQSRQGKASSDLYKDKIKKLFPIAEPDCSDSGSFDNVLELLILSGRELPEAVMMMIPEAWQNDQNMSKAKKDFYQYASSLMEPWDGPASIVFTDGTQVGAVLDRNGLRPSRFYVTNDDKVIMASEVGVLEVAPDTVVRKGRLQPGKMFLIDFDKGKLISDEEIKKEVANQHPYGEWNKNQIIELRDLPESPKKKLVSDLIPKMKAFGYH
;
A
#
# COMPACT_ATOMS: atom_id res chain seq x y z
N HIS A 1 10.49 -17.27 -22.70
CA HIS A 1 9.75 -16.23 -21.92
C HIS A 1 10.04 -16.31 -20.40
N GLY A 2 10.08 -17.50 -19.76
CA GLY A 2 10.27 -17.64 -18.31
C GLY A 2 11.63 -17.14 -17.79
N VAL A 3 12.73 -17.33 -18.49
CA VAL A 3 14.08 -16.90 -18.09
C VAL A 3 14.17 -15.38 -18.07
N PHE A 4 13.71 -14.70 -19.11
CA PHE A 4 13.69 -13.24 -19.20
C PHE A 4 12.78 -12.60 -18.14
N ARG A 5 11.65 -13.23 -17.80
CA ARG A 5 10.75 -12.76 -16.75
C ARG A 5 11.44 -12.83 -15.38
N ARG A 6 12.11 -13.94 -15.06
CA ARG A 6 12.90 -14.09 -13.80
C ARG A 6 14.03 -13.07 -13.72
N GLN A 7 14.78 -12.89 -14.79
CA GLN A 7 15.89 -11.91 -14.83
C GLN A 7 15.35 -10.48 -14.64
N ARG A 8 14.24 -10.11 -15.26
CA ARG A 8 13.61 -8.79 -15.08
C ARG A 8 13.16 -8.56 -13.64
N GLN A 9 12.53 -9.55 -13.01
CA GLN A 9 12.12 -9.45 -11.60
C GLN A 9 13.33 -9.34 -10.66
N MET A 10 14.43 -10.01 -10.96
CA MET A 10 15.66 -9.85 -10.20
C MET A 10 16.20 -8.43 -10.30
N CYS A 11 16.28 -7.84 -11.49
CA CYS A 11 16.68 -6.46 -11.68
C CYS A 11 15.81 -5.44 -10.95
N ILE A 12 14.49 -5.67 -10.88
CA ILE A 12 13.55 -4.81 -10.14
C ILE A 12 13.86 -4.86 -8.65
N ARG A 13 14.09 -6.03 -8.08
CA ARG A 13 14.48 -6.19 -6.67
C ARG A 13 15.84 -5.58 -6.36
N ASP A 14 16.80 -5.72 -7.26
CA ASP A 14 18.13 -5.10 -7.10
C ASP A 14 18.04 -3.57 -7.07
N ARG A 15 17.20 -2.96 -7.93
CA ARG A 15 16.94 -1.51 -7.88
C ARG A 15 16.35 -1.09 -6.52
N TYR A 16 15.39 -1.82 -6.01
CA TYR A 16 14.82 -1.56 -4.68
C TYR A 16 15.89 -1.62 -3.60
N LEU A 17 16.70 -2.67 -3.59
CA LEU A 17 17.79 -2.84 -2.62
C LEU A 17 18.80 -1.70 -2.72
N VAL A 18 19.27 -1.36 -3.93
CA VAL A 18 20.21 -0.26 -4.16
C VAL A 18 19.62 1.06 -3.68
N ARG A 19 18.37 1.35 -4.04
CA ARG A 19 17.69 2.57 -3.60
C ARG A 19 17.64 2.68 -2.07
N LYS A 20 17.23 1.60 -1.38
CA LYS A 20 17.13 1.58 0.10
C LYS A 20 18.51 1.78 0.74
N ILE A 21 19.53 1.08 0.27
CA ILE A 21 20.90 1.22 0.79
C ILE A 21 21.39 2.65 0.59
N PHE A 22 21.25 3.18 -0.63
CA PHE A 22 21.76 4.50 -0.97
C PHE A 22 21.01 5.62 -0.21
N THR A 23 19.70 5.52 -0.10
CA THR A 23 18.89 6.46 0.70
C THR A 23 19.33 6.45 2.16
N LYS A 24 19.55 5.26 2.74
CA LYS A 24 20.01 5.13 4.12
C LYS A 24 21.39 5.76 4.31
N GLN A 25 22.35 5.44 3.45
CA GLN A 25 23.69 5.98 3.53
C GLN A 25 23.71 7.50 3.43
N LEU A 26 22.95 8.07 2.50
CA LEU A 26 22.90 9.51 2.34
C LEU A 26 22.19 10.20 3.52
N ARG A 27 21.02 9.70 3.94
CA ARG A 27 20.21 10.37 4.95
C ARG A 27 20.71 10.20 6.39
N GLN A 28 21.39 9.09 6.70
CA GLN A 28 21.77 8.72 8.06
C GLN A 28 23.29 8.70 8.31
N GLU A 29 24.08 8.49 7.28
CA GLU A 29 25.51 8.21 7.43
C GLU A 29 26.38 9.28 6.74
N SER A 30 25.80 10.28 6.04
CA SER A 30 26.56 11.34 5.38
C SER A 30 26.55 12.65 6.16
N ASP A 31 27.62 13.43 6.03
CA ASP A 31 27.78 14.77 6.59
C ASP A 31 27.15 15.87 5.72
N LEU A 32 26.36 15.49 4.71
CA LEU A 32 25.72 16.44 3.82
C LEU A 32 24.62 17.21 4.52
N THR A 33 24.66 18.53 4.48
CA THR A 33 23.72 19.42 5.20
C THR A 33 22.27 19.26 4.79
N GLN A 34 22.00 18.77 3.57
CA GLN A 34 20.67 18.53 3.03
C GLN A 34 20.35 17.04 2.82
N ALA A 35 21.10 16.16 3.48
CA ALA A 35 20.94 14.72 3.34
C ALA A 35 19.52 14.22 3.58
N LEU A 36 18.81 14.82 4.54
CA LEU A 36 17.40 14.49 4.85
C LEU A 36 16.43 14.83 3.72
N MET A 37 16.81 15.73 2.80
CA MET A 37 16.00 16.08 1.64
C MET A 37 16.18 15.12 0.46
N PHE A 38 17.12 14.19 0.56
CA PHE A 38 17.33 13.20 -0.50
C PHE A 38 16.18 12.20 -0.55
N TYR A 39 15.57 12.07 -1.70
CA TYR A 39 14.50 11.12 -1.94
C TYR A 39 14.49 10.68 -3.42
N VAL A 40 14.38 9.37 -3.65
CA VAL A 40 14.23 8.80 -4.99
C VAL A 40 12.75 8.61 -5.27
N CYS A 41 12.17 9.45 -6.12
CA CYS A 41 10.75 9.43 -6.47
C CYS A 41 10.33 8.13 -7.15
N SER A 42 11.14 7.68 -8.11
CA SER A 42 10.95 6.42 -8.81
C SER A 42 12.29 5.86 -9.29
N LEU A 43 12.44 4.55 -9.26
CA LEU A 43 13.53 3.81 -9.88
C LEU A 43 12.95 2.57 -10.55
N SER A 44 12.13 2.80 -11.55
CA SER A 44 11.32 1.79 -12.22
C SER A 44 11.52 1.83 -13.74
N SER A 45 11.26 0.72 -14.39
CA SER A 45 11.21 0.63 -15.86
C SER A 45 9.77 0.73 -16.40
N ARG A 46 8.79 0.96 -15.50
CA ARG A 46 7.37 0.98 -15.86
C ARG A 46 6.68 2.27 -15.41
N LEU A 47 7.20 2.93 -14.39
CA LEU A 47 6.62 4.10 -13.77
C LEU A 47 7.66 5.21 -13.68
N ILE A 48 7.22 6.43 -13.94
CA ILE A 48 7.96 7.65 -13.65
C ILE A 48 7.08 8.52 -12.74
N VAL A 49 7.67 9.13 -11.72
CA VAL A 49 6.97 10.00 -10.78
C VAL A 49 7.56 11.40 -10.87
N TYR A 50 6.74 12.34 -11.27
CA TYR A 50 7.02 13.77 -11.23
C TYR A 50 6.33 14.37 -10.02
N LYS A 51 7.08 14.94 -9.09
CA LYS A 51 6.50 15.55 -7.89
C LYS A 51 7.40 16.63 -7.28
N GLY A 52 6.79 17.51 -6.52
CA GLY A 52 7.47 18.60 -5.83
C GLY A 52 6.48 19.47 -5.06
N MET A 53 6.99 20.47 -4.37
CA MET A 53 6.18 21.54 -3.80
C MET A 53 5.90 22.60 -4.89
N LEU A 54 5.03 22.24 -5.82
CA LEU A 54 4.73 23.02 -7.02
C LEU A 54 3.25 23.39 -7.04
N THR A 55 2.96 24.58 -7.52
CA THR A 55 1.60 24.92 -7.96
C THR A 55 1.32 24.24 -9.32
N PRO A 56 0.05 24.05 -9.71
CA PRO A 56 -0.27 23.45 -11.01
C PRO A 56 0.40 24.18 -12.19
N SER A 57 0.52 25.50 -12.14
CA SER A 57 1.16 26.29 -13.17
C SER A 57 2.68 26.14 -13.25
N GLN A 58 3.31 25.64 -12.19
CA GLN A 58 4.76 25.39 -12.14
C GLN A 58 5.14 24.01 -12.62
N LEU A 59 4.20 23.05 -12.65
CA LEU A 59 4.49 21.63 -12.92
C LEU A 59 5.14 21.43 -14.30
N PHE A 60 4.52 21.97 -15.35
CA PHE A 60 5.00 21.80 -16.71
C PHE A 60 6.32 22.54 -16.97
N PRO A 61 6.48 23.82 -16.57
CA PRO A 61 7.79 24.48 -16.70
C PRO A 61 8.91 23.81 -15.92
N PHE A 62 8.60 23.16 -14.79
CA PHE A 62 9.60 22.47 -13.98
C PHE A 62 9.96 21.08 -14.56
N PHE A 63 9.00 20.41 -15.19
CA PHE A 63 9.19 19.11 -15.84
C PHE A 63 8.84 19.21 -17.33
N PRO A 64 9.77 19.71 -18.16
CA PRO A 64 9.50 19.95 -19.58
C PRO A 64 9.19 18.69 -20.38
N ASP A 65 9.54 17.51 -19.86
CA ASP A 65 9.14 16.23 -20.45
C ASP A 65 7.62 16.12 -20.63
N LEU A 66 6.84 16.72 -19.73
CA LEU A 66 5.38 16.68 -19.75
C LEU A 66 4.77 17.51 -20.91
N GLU A 67 5.54 18.44 -21.50
CA GLU A 67 5.14 19.22 -22.68
C GLU A 67 5.63 18.60 -23.99
N ASN A 68 6.45 17.54 -23.91
CA ASN A 68 6.97 16.87 -25.08
C ASN A 68 5.86 16.10 -25.80
N LYS A 69 5.59 16.44 -27.06
CA LYS A 69 4.55 15.78 -27.87
C LYS A 69 4.79 14.27 -28.10
N SER A 70 6.02 13.81 -27.91
CA SER A 70 6.37 12.38 -27.98
C SER A 70 6.16 11.65 -26.66
N PHE A 71 5.80 12.36 -25.58
CA PHE A 71 5.52 11.76 -24.29
C PHE A 71 4.10 11.21 -24.26
N GLU A 72 3.98 9.91 -24.40
CA GLU A 72 2.71 9.20 -24.38
C GLU A 72 2.62 8.29 -23.15
N THR A 73 1.46 8.24 -22.54
CA THR A 73 1.20 7.34 -21.41
C THR A 73 -0.24 6.85 -21.44
N HIS A 74 -0.44 5.59 -21.05
CA HIS A 74 -1.77 5.01 -20.87
C HIS A 74 -2.32 5.21 -19.45
N LEU A 75 -1.51 5.75 -18.54
CA LEU A 75 -1.89 5.98 -17.14
C LEU A 75 -1.36 7.33 -16.66
N ALA A 76 -2.24 8.12 -16.07
CA ALA A 76 -1.86 9.29 -15.28
C ALA A 76 -2.52 9.21 -13.90
N MET A 77 -1.70 9.20 -12.85
CA MET A 77 -2.15 9.27 -11.46
C MET A 77 -1.73 10.62 -10.89
N VAL A 78 -2.69 11.44 -10.51
CA VAL A 78 -2.47 12.86 -10.15
C VAL A 78 -2.97 13.13 -8.74
N HIS A 79 -2.20 13.89 -7.98
CA HIS A 79 -2.60 14.38 -6.65
C HIS A 79 -2.13 15.82 -6.46
N SER A 80 -3.03 16.71 -6.06
CA SER A 80 -2.76 18.15 -6.00
C SER A 80 -2.41 18.67 -4.60
N ARG A 81 -2.39 17.82 -3.55
CA ARG A 81 -2.22 18.26 -2.16
C ARG A 81 -1.26 17.35 -1.39
N PHE A 82 -0.71 17.90 -0.31
CA PHE A 82 0.03 17.18 0.72
C PHE A 82 -0.91 16.66 1.81
N SER A 83 -0.41 15.73 2.64
CA SER A 83 -1.06 15.41 3.91
C SER A 83 -1.09 16.65 4.82
N THR A 84 -2.24 16.91 5.46
CA THR A 84 -2.42 18.06 6.37
C THR A 84 -1.73 17.88 7.71
N ASN A 85 -1.40 16.64 8.10
CA ASN A 85 -0.87 16.28 9.40
C ASN A 85 0.67 16.19 9.46
N THR A 86 1.34 16.52 8.37
CA THR A 86 2.81 16.52 8.31
C THR A 86 3.33 17.87 7.86
N PHE A 87 4.52 18.23 8.34
CA PHE A 87 5.19 19.42 7.82
C PHE A 87 5.44 19.22 6.31
N PRO A 88 5.02 20.17 5.46
CA PRO A 88 5.17 20.05 4.02
C PRO A 88 6.63 19.93 3.60
N SER A 89 6.92 18.95 2.77
CA SER A 89 8.21 18.82 2.11
C SER A 89 8.02 18.13 0.75
N TRP A 90 8.93 18.35 -0.16
CA TRP A 90 8.78 17.89 -1.54
C TRP A 90 8.71 16.36 -1.66
N ASP A 91 9.41 15.63 -0.79
CA ASP A 91 9.42 14.16 -0.75
C ASP A 91 8.09 13.56 -0.27
N ARG A 92 7.32 14.34 0.50
CA ARG A 92 5.98 13.98 0.98
C ARG A 92 4.86 14.33 0.01
N ALA A 93 5.17 15.04 -1.09
CA ALA A 93 4.22 15.25 -2.16
C ALA A 93 3.76 13.90 -2.75
N GLN A 94 2.49 13.82 -3.12
CA GLN A 94 1.95 12.66 -3.79
C GLN A 94 1.88 12.88 -5.32
N PRO A 95 1.86 11.81 -6.12
CA PRO A 95 1.85 10.40 -5.74
C PRO A 95 3.17 9.91 -5.13
N CYS A 96 3.06 8.85 -4.34
CA CYS A 96 4.18 8.05 -3.90
C CYS A 96 4.67 7.14 -5.05
N ARG A 97 5.44 6.07 -4.79
CA ARG A 97 5.97 5.20 -5.85
C ARG A 97 4.92 4.29 -6.46
N TYR A 98 4.02 3.77 -5.64
CA TYR A 98 2.98 2.81 -6.02
C TYR A 98 1.57 3.31 -5.76
N MET A 99 1.40 4.37 -4.98
CA MET A 99 0.08 4.80 -4.58
C MET A 99 -0.04 6.31 -4.39
N CYS A 100 -1.28 6.78 -4.39
CA CYS A 100 -1.68 8.04 -3.76
C CYS A 100 -2.99 7.84 -3.01
N HIS A 101 -3.26 8.67 -2.01
CA HIS A 101 -4.52 8.61 -1.31
C HIS A 101 -5.07 9.98 -0.95
N ASN A 102 -6.38 10.05 -0.86
CA ASN A 102 -7.09 11.15 -0.24
C ASN A 102 -7.70 10.67 1.07
N GLY A 103 -7.15 11.14 2.19
CA GLY A 103 -7.60 10.73 3.53
C GLY A 103 -6.46 10.65 4.52
N GLU A 104 -6.61 9.79 5.51
CA GLU A 104 -5.65 9.59 6.60
C GLU A 104 -5.64 8.14 7.09
N ILE A 105 -4.47 7.64 7.44
CA ILE A 105 -4.31 6.34 8.08
C ILE A 105 -4.21 6.55 9.59
N ASN A 106 -5.32 6.38 10.30
CA ASN A 106 -5.41 6.63 11.73
C ASN A 106 -4.61 5.63 12.57
N THR A 107 -4.38 4.43 12.06
CA THR A 107 -3.64 3.36 12.74
C THR A 107 -2.13 3.43 12.54
N LEU A 108 -1.63 4.46 11.88
CA LEU A 108 -0.23 4.60 11.44
C LEU A 108 0.80 4.23 12.50
N LYS A 109 0.67 4.79 13.72
CA LYS A 109 1.64 4.54 14.80
C LYS A 109 1.73 3.06 15.17
N GLY A 110 0.59 2.39 15.26
CA GLY A 110 0.52 0.95 15.51
C GLY A 110 1.13 0.14 14.38
N ASN A 111 0.76 0.47 13.13
CA ASN A 111 1.29 -0.19 11.94
C ASN A 111 2.82 -0.07 11.85
N MET A 112 3.36 1.14 12.10
CA MET A 112 4.81 1.38 12.11
C MET A 112 5.53 0.56 13.17
N ASN A 113 5.02 0.55 14.40
CA ASN A 113 5.61 -0.21 15.50
C ASN A 113 5.60 -1.71 15.23
N LEU A 114 4.51 -2.24 14.67
CA LEU A 114 4.40 -3.66 14.32
C LEU A 114 5.30 -4.02 13.13
N MET A 115 5.42 -3.15 12.13
CA MET A 115 6.40 -3.34 11.06
C MET A 115 7.83 -3.36 11.57
N GLN A 116 8.18 -2.48 12.50
CA GLN A 116 9.50 -2.48 13.12
C GLN A 116 9.76 -3.76 13.92
N SER A 117 8.79 -4.23 14.70
CA SER A 117 8.93 -5.47 15.47
C SER A 117 9.12 -6.70 14.58
N ARG A 118 8.44 -6.76 13.43
CA ARG A 118 8.58 -7.84 12.44
C ARG A 118 9.96 -7.93 11.82
N GLN A 119 10.71 -6.83 11.75
CA GLN A 119 12.05 -6.83 11.16
C GLN A 119 13.00 -7.82 11.85
N GLY A 120 12.81 -8.06 13.16
CA GLY A 120 13.60 -9.04 13.92
C GLY A 120 13.41 -10.50 13.47
N LYS A 121 12.28 -10.81 12.82
CA LYS A 121 11.92 -12.16 12.35
C LYS A 121 11.79 -12.23 10.81
N ALA A 122 11.92 -11.10 10.13
CA ALA A 122 11.75 -11.04 8.69
C ALA A 122 12.80 -11.90 7.98
N SER A 123 12.34 -12.78 7.12
CA SER A 123 13.14 -13.60 6.23
C SER A 123 12.54 -13.60 4.83
N SER A 124 13.35 -13.87 3.81
CA SER A 124 12.89 -13.94 2.43
C SER A 124 13.87 -14.74 1.60
N ASP A 125 13.38 -15.74 0.90
CA ASP A 125 14.18 -16.50 -0.06
C ASP A 125 14.67 -15.66 -1.23
N LEU A 126 13.94 -14.58 -1.56
CA LEU A 126 14.27 -13.66 -2.64
C LEU A 126 15.42 -12.72 -2.27
N TYR A 127 15.46 -12.26 -1.02
CA TYR A 127 16.48 -11.32 -0.53
C TYR A 127 17.57 -12.01 0.28
N LYS A 128 17.32 -13.19 0.85
CA LYS A 128 18.22 -13.92 1.74
C LYS A 128 18.78 -12.97 2.81
N ASP A 129 20.07 -13.01 3.07
CA ASP A 129 20.74 -12.15 4.06
C ASP A 129 20.64 -10.65 3.74
N LYS A 130 20.37 -10.29 2.48
CA LYS A 130 20.20 -8.90 2.06
C LYS A 130 18.92 -8.26 2.60
N ILE A 131 17.96 -9.03 3.12
CA ILE A 131 16.71 -8.49 3.68
C ILE A 131 16.98 -7.42 4.75
N LYS A 132 18.01 -7.61 5.57
CA LYS A 132 18.39 -6.65 6.62
C LYS A 132 18.82 -5.29 6.08
N LYS A 133 19.26 -5.22 4.83
CA LYS A 133 19.63 -3.96 4.16
C LYS A 133 18.40 -3.11 3.76
N LEU A 134 17.22 -3.71 3.77
CA LEU A 134 15.97 -3.01 3.51
C LEU A 134 15.44 -2.27 4.75
N PHE A 135 15.98 -2.54 5.93
CA PHE A 135 15.50 -1.97 7.18
C PHE A 135 16.05 -0.55 7.43
N PRO A 136 15.21 0.35 7.99
CA PRO A 136 13.79 0.17 8.28
C PRO A 136 12.95 0.10 7.00
N ILE A 137 11.90 -0.74 7.01
CA ILE A 137 10.99 -0.87 5.85
C ILE A 137 10.28 0.46 5.62
N ALA A 138 9.50 0.89 6.61
CA ALA A 138 8.93 2.22 6.61
C ALA A 138 9.99 3.22 7.11
N GLU A 139 10.25 4.24 6.32
CA GLU A 139 11.29 5.23 6.62
C GLU A 139 10.84 6.13 7.78
N PRO A 140 11.73 6.49 8.71
CA PRO A 140 11.44 7.47 9.75
C PRO A 140 10.97 8.79 9.14
N ASP A 141 10.11 9.49 9.85
CA ASP A 141 9.60 10.82 9.46
C ASP A 141 8.82 10.85 8.14
N CYS A 142 8.42 9.69 7.63
CA CYS A 142 7.56 9.59 6.46
C CYS A 142 6.12 9.97 6.80
N SER A 143 5.36 10.45 5.79
CA SER A 143 3.91 10.62 5.94
C SER A 143 3.22 9.26 6.08
N ASP A 144 1.94 9.26 6.46
CA ASP A 144 1.11 8.05 6.48
C ASP A 144 1.08 7.36 5.11
N SER A 145 0.85 8.13 4.04
CA SER A 145 0.90 7.64 2.66
C SER A 145 2.26 7.09 2.27
N GLY A 146 3.34 7.79 2.64
CA GLY A 146 4.70 7.32 2.37
C GLY A 146 5.04 6.03 3.12
N SER A 147 4.57 5.89 4.37
CA SER A 147 4.73 4.68 5.16
C SER A 147 3.95 3.51 4.58
N PHE A 148 2.70 3.74 4.16
CA PHE A 148 1.89 2.77 3.45
C PHE A 148 2.58 2.32 2.15
N ASP A 149 3.04 3.27 1.32
CA ASP A 149 3.74 3.01 0.07
C ASP A 149 5.00 2.14 0.26
N ASN A 150 5.78 2.41 1.31
CA ASN A 150 6.97 1.61 1.64
C ASN A 150 6.62 0.15 1.95
N VAL A 151 5.53 -0.10 2.67
CA VAL A 151 5.09 -1.46 3.00
C VAL A 151 4.48 -2.15 1.79
N LEU A 152 3.67 -1.44 1.00
CA LEU A 152 3.12 -1.94 -0.25
C LEU A 152 4.23 -2.34 -1.23
N GLU A 153 5.24 -1.50 -1.39
CA GLU A 153 6.42 -1.78 -2.21
C GLU A 153 7.15 -3.07 -1.74
N LEU A 154 7.36 -3.22 -0.43
CA LEU A 154 7.96 -4.44 0.12
C LEU A 154 7.15 -5.68 -0.25
N LEU A 155 5.83 -5.65 -0.05
CA LEU A 155 4.95 -6.79 -0.33
C LEU A 155 5.02 -7.20 -1.79
N ILE A 156 4.89 -6.25 -2.71
CA ILE A 156 4.97 -6.49 -4.16
C ILE A 156 6.35 -7.04 -4.54
N LEU A 157 7.42 -6.42 -4.08
CA LEU A 157 8.77 -6.81 -4.42
C LEU A 157 9.24 -8.08 -3.69
N SER A 158 8.50 -8.51 -2.68
CA SER A 158 8.65 -9.83 -2.04
C SER A 158 7.84 -10.93 -2.74
N GLY A 159 7.19 -10.62 -3.86
CA GLY A 159 6.55 -11.61 -4.72
C GLY A 159 5.03 -11.69 -4.63
N ARG A 160 4.38 -10.80 -3.86
CA ARG A 160 2.91 -10.72 -3.83
C ARG A 160 2.40 -9.96 -5.02
N GLU A 161 1.23 -10.35 -5.50
CA GLU A 161 0.53 -9.58 -6.52
C GLU A 161 -0.04 -8.28 -5.94
N LEU A 162 -0.16 -7.26 -6.78
CA LEU A 162 -0.62 -5.94 -6.35
C LEU A 162 -2.00 -5.98 -5.65
N PRO A 163 -3.03 -6.66 -6.20
CA PRO A 163 -4.33 -6.77 -5.51
C PRO A 163 -4.24 -7.52 -4.19
N GLU A 164 -3.46 -8.60 -4.11
CA GLU A 164 -3.23 -9.37 -2.89
C GLU A 164 -2.63 -8.48 -1.80
N ALA A 165 -1.56 -7.75 -2.11
CA ALA A 165 -0.89 -6.86 -1.18
C ALA A 165 -1.84 -5.78 -0.63
N VAL A 166 -2.66 -5.19 -1.50
CA VAL A 166 -3.66 -4.19 -1.10
C VAL A 166 -4.75 -4.80 -0.23
N MET A 167 -5.25 -6.00 -0.55
CA MET A 167 -6.25 -6.71 0.27
C MET A 167 -5.72 -7.07 1.66
N MET A 168 -4.42 -7.36 1.79
CA MET A 168 -3.78 -7.59 3.09
C MET A 168 -3.71 -6.32 3.93
N MET A 169 -3.39 -5.18 3.31
CA MET A 169 -3.24 -3.91 4.02
C MET A 169 -4.58 -3.25 4.33
N ILE A 170 -5.56 -3.38 3.42
CA ILE A 170 -6.90 -2.79 3.54
C ILE A 170 -7.94 -3.90 3.38
N PRO A 171 -8.12 -4.74 4.41
CA PRO A 171 -9.13 -5.79 4.36
C PRO A 171 -10.55 -5.20 4.44
N GLU A 172 -11.48 -5.83 3.74
CA GLU A 172 -12.90 -5.59 4.00
C GLU A 172 -13.32 -6.14 5.38
N ALA A 173 -14.51 -5.78 5.85
CA ALA A 173 -15.07 -6.30 7.10
C ALA A 173 -15.44 -7.78 6.93
N TRP A 174 -14.58 -8.70 7.35
CA TRP A 174 -14.71 -10.14 7.05
C TRP A 174 -15.14 -11.01 8.22
N GLN A 175 -14.77 -10.64 9.46
CA GLN A 175 -14.90 -11.52 10.64
C GLN A 175 -16.35 -11.95 10.92
N ASN A 176 -17.28 -11.00 10.85
CA ASN A 176 -18.69 -11.23 11.17
C ASN A 176 -19.61 -11.31 9.94
N ASP A 177 -19.04 -11.28 8.73
CA ASP A 177 -19.83 -11.40 7.51
C ASP A 177 -20.25 -12.86 7.27
N GLN A 178 -21.54 -13.15 7.48
CA GLN A 178 -22.09 -14.48 7.29
C GLN A 178 -22.19 -14.89 5.80
N ASN A 179 -22.20 -13.91 4.90
CA ASN A 179 -22.36 -14.12 3.47
C ASN A 179 -21.02 -14.29 2.73
N MET A 180 -19.90 -14.01 3.41
CA MET A 180 -18.59 -14.14 2.82
C MET A 180 -18.21 -15.60 2.59
N SER A 181 -17.72 -15.92 1.39
CA SER A 181 -17.26 -17.28 1.06
C SER A 181 -16.13 -17.73 1.98
N LYS A 182 -16.08 -19.06 2.25
CA LYS A 182 -15.05 -19.64 3.10
C LYS A 182 -13.64 -19.32 2.61
N ALA A 183 -13.37 -19.42 1.31
CA ALA A 183 -12.05 -19.11 0.74
C ALA A 183 -11.60 -17.68 1.05
N LYS A 184 -12.50 -16.69 0.94
CA LYS A 184 -12.19 -15.31 1.29
C LYS A 184 -11.92 -15.13 2.79
N LYS A 185 -12.71 -15.79 3.64
CA LYS A 185 -12.47 -15.78 5.10
C LYS A 185 -11.12 -16.40 5.44
N ASP A 186 -10.80 -17.52 4.83
CA ASP A 186 -9.52 -18.20 5.02
C ASP A 186 -8.33 -17.31 4.60
N PHE A 187 -8.46 -16.60 3.48
CA PHE A 187 -7.46 -15.63 3.05
C PHE A 187 -7.29 -14.48 4.06
N TYR A 188 -8.39 -13.84 4.49
CA TYR A 188 -8.29 -12.72 5.42
C TYR A 188 -7.80 -13.15 6.80
N GLN A 189 -8.14 -14.34 7.25
CA GLN A 189 -7.61 -14.91 8.50
C GLN A 189 -6.09 -15.10 8.39
N TYR A 190 -5.62 -15.68 7.29
CA TYR A 190 -4.19 -15.80 6.99
C TYR A 190 -3.52 -14.43 6.93
N ALA A 191 -4.07 -13.50 6.17
CA ALA A 191 -3.52 -12.17 6.00
C ALA A 191 -3.43 -11.41 7.34
N SER A 192 -4.45 -11.52 8.20
CA SER A 192 -4.49 -10.87 9.51
C SER A 192 -3.46 -11.40 10.50
N SER A 193 -2.96 -12.63 10.32
CA SER A 193 -1.85 -13.17 11.11
C SER A 193 -0.49 -12.59 10.73
N LEU A 194 -0.38 -12.04 9.51
CA LEU A 194 0.84 -11.46 8.95
C LEU A 194 0.86 -9.94 9.00
N MET A 195 -0.29 -9.31 8.86
CA MET A 195 -0.43 -7.86 8.70
C MET A 195 -1.70 -7.38 9.39
N GLU A 196 -1.58 -6.39 10.25
CA GLU A 196 -2.71 -5.63 10.78
C GLU A 196 -3.28 -4.68 9.72
N PRO A 197 -4.59 -4.38 9.79
CA PRO A 197 -5.19 -3.40 8.88
C PRO A 197 -4.53 -2.02 8.98
N TRP A 198 -4.32 -1.40 7.84
CA TRP A 198 -4.02 0.03 7.72
C TRP A 198 -5.34 0.77 7.57
N ASP A 199 -5.86 1.32 8.65
CA ASP A 199 -7.23 1.79 8.74
C ASP A 199 -7.31 3.30 8.95
N GLY A 200 -8.33 3.88 8.36
CA GLY A 200 -8.64 5.31 8.40
C GLY A 200 -9.52 5.71 7.21
N PRO A 201 -10.08 6.92 7.21
CA PRO A 201 -10.91 7.41 6.12
C PRO A 201 -10.06 7.66 4.88
N ALA A 202 -9.94 6.70 3.98
CA ALA A 202 -9.05 6.78 2.83
C ALA A 202 -9.68 6.28 1.53
N SER A 203 -9.45 7.05 0.46
CA SER A 203 -9.61 6.61 -0.93
C SER A 203 -8.21 6.47 -1.51
N ILE A 204 -7.81 5.25 -1.82
CA ILE A 204 -6.46 4.91 -2.24
C ILE A 204 -6.48 4.47 -3.69
N VAL A 205 -5.61 5.06 -4.50
CA VAL A 205 -5.31 4.62 -5.88
C VAL A 205 -3.90 4.05 -5.89
N PHE A 206 -3.69 2.95 -6.59
CA PHE A 206 -2.43 2.24 -6.60
C PHE A 206 -2.12 1.67 -7.99
N THR A 207 -0.83 1.52 -8.31
CA THR A 207 -0.37 0.95 -9.59
C THR A 207 1.02 0.36 -9.48
N ASP A 208 1.32 -0.64 -10.30
CA ASP A 208 2.66 -1.17 -10.56
C ASP A 208 3.13 -0.91 -12.00
N GLY A 209 2.34 -0.15 -12.76
CA GLY A 209 2.55 0.16 -14.17
C GLY A 209 2.01 -0.87 -15.15
N THR A 210 1.51 -2.03 -14.67
CA THR A 210 0.79 -3.01 -15.50
C THR A 210 -0.69 -3.09 -15.11
N GLN A 211 -0.98 -2.70 -13.89
CA GLN A 211 -2.32 -2.61 -13.34
C GLN A 211 -2.49 -1.27 -12.65
N VAL A 212 -3.69 -0.74 -12.65
CA VAL A 212 -4.10 0.38 -11.81
C VAL A 212 -5.40 0.03 -11.10
N GLY A 213 -5.45 0.32 -9.81
CA GLY A 213 -6.63 0.04 -9.03
C GLY A 213 -6.94 1.14 -8.03
N ALA A 214 -8.13 1.04 -7.45
CA ALA A 214 -8.57 1.89 -6.36
C ALA A 214 -9.36 1.09 -5.34
N VAL A 215 -9.25 1.49 -4.07
CA VAL A 215 -9.98 0.90 -2.97
C VAL A 215 -10.39 2.00 -1.98
N LEU A 216 -11.58 1.86 -1.40
CA LEU A 216 -11.96 2.63 -0.22
C LEU A 216 -11.68 1.82 1.04
N ASP A 217 -11.47 2.54 2.13
CA ASP A 217 -11.51 1.94 3.46
C ASP A 217 -12.82 1.15 3.66
N ARG A 218 -12.81 0.24 4.62
CA ARG A 218 -13.96 -0.65 4.89
C ARG A 218 -15.27 0.08 5.22
N ASN A 219 -15.21 1.34 5.69
CA ASN A 219 -16.37 2.17 5.99
C ASN A 219 -16.79 3.08 4.82
N GLY A 220 -15.89 3.28 3.84
CA GLY A 220 -16.13 4.09 2.66
C GLY A 220 -16.41 5.56 2.95
N LEU A 221 -15.68 6.14 3.90
CA LEU A 221 -15.91 7.52 4.36
C LEU A 221 -15.50 8.58 3.33
N ARG A 222 -14.58 8.26 2.44
CA ARG A 222 -14.14 9.17 1.39
C ARG A 222 -14.92 8.95 0.10
N PRO A 223 -15.28 10.01 -0.64
CA PRO A 223 -15.90 9.85 -1.95
C PRO A 223 -14.86 9.37 -2.98
N SER A 224 -15.30 8.58 -3.93
CA SER A 224 -14.57 8.25 -5.15
C SER A 224 -15.54 7.88 -6.25
N ARG A 225 -15.42 8.50 -7.41
CA ARG A 225 -16.33 8.33 -8.55
C ARG A 225 -15.54 8.00 -9.79
N PHE A 226 -16.16 7.28 -10.70
CA PHE A 226 -15.54 6.93 -11.98
C PHE A 226 -16.50 7.08 -13.16
N TYR A 227 -15.90 7.31 -14.32
CA TYR A 227 -16.51 7.23 -15.63
C TYR A 227 -15.72 6.24 -16.50
N VAL A 228 -16.45 5.48 -17.31
CA VAL A 228 -15.88 4.71 -18.42
C VAL A 228 -16.50 5.29 -19.69
N THR A 229 -15.68 5.60 -20.66
CA THR A 229 -16.10 6.25 -21.90
C THR A 229 -16.05 5.28 -23.09
N ASN A 230 -16.73 5.63 -24.16
CA ASN A 230 -16.80 4.83 -25.40
C ASN A 230 -15.48 4.81 -26.21
N ASP A 231 -14.51 5.63 -25.84
CA ASP A 231 -13.15 5.64 -26.38
C ASP A 231 -12.14 4.93 -25.44
N ASP A 232 -12.64 3.98 -24.62
CA ASP A 232 -11.87 3.12 -23.73
C ASP A 232 -11.05 3.85 -22.64
N LYS A 233 -11.50 5.05 -22.25
CA LYS A 233 -10.89 5.77 -21.12
C LYS A 233 -11.64 5.49 -19.83
N VAL A 234 -10.88 5.41 -18.74
CA VAL A 234 -11.42 5.37 -17.37
C VAL A 234 -10.90 6.57 -16.60
N ILE A 235 -11.81 7.36 -16.07
CA ILE A 235 -11.51 8.54 -15.25
C ILE A 235 -12.04 8.25 -13.85
N MET A 236 -11.15 8.24 -12.86
CA MET A 236 -11.51 8.10 -11.46
C MET A 236 -10.97 9.25 -10.64
N ALA A 237 -11.81 9.82 -9.79
CA ALA A 237 -11.41 10.92 -8.92
C ALA A 237 -12.22 10.93 -7.62
N SER A 238 -11.65 11.54 -6.57
CA SER A 238 -12.38 11.83 -5.32
C SER A 238 -13.49 12.86 -5.52
N GLU A 239 -13.37 13.70 -6.55
CA GLU A 239 -14.33 14.76 -6.88
C GLU A 239 -14.88 14.54 -8.30
N VAL A 240 -16.12 14.95 -8.54
CA VAL A 240 -16.65 15.06 -9.91
C VAL A 240 -16.20 16.36 -10.55
N GLY A 241 -16.04 16.33 -11.90
CA GLY A 241 -15.71 17.53 -12.66
C GLY A 241 -14.21 17.89 -12.66
N VAL A 242 -13.33 16.96 -12.26
CA VAL A 242 -11.87 17.17 -12.38
C VAL A 242 -11.38 17.22 -13.82
N LEU A 243 -12.11 16.57 -14.71
CA LEU A 243 -11.96 16.63 -16.16
C LEU A 243 -13.33 16.86 -16.79
N GLU A 244 -13.38 17.63 -17.87
CA GLU A 244 -14.56 17.73 -18.69
C GLU A 244 -14.73 16.45 -19.51
N VAL A 245 -15.86 15.79 -19.33
CA VAL A 245 -16.24 14.56 -20.04
C VAL A 245 -17.57 14.82 -20.72
N ALA A 246 -17.61 14.69 -22.03
CA ALA A 246 -18.85 14.86 -22.78
C ALA A 246 -19.86 13.76 -22.36
N PRO A 247 -21.08 14.11 -21.94
CA PRO A 247 -22.04 13.15 -21.39
C PRO A 247 -22.39 11.99 -22.34
N ASP A 248 -22.39 12.23 -23.63
CA ASP A 248 -22.65 11.26 -24.69
C ASP A 248 -21.55 10.22 -24.89
N THR A 249 -20.34 10.51 -24.40
CA THR A 249 -19.23 9.55 -24.44
C THR A 249 -19.25 8.57 -23.25
N VAL A 250 -20.01 8.86 -22.18
CA VAL A 250 -20.01 8.05 -20.96
C VAL A 250 -20.89 6.81 -21.13
N VAL A 251 -20.25 5.64 -21.18
CA VAL A 251 -20.95 4.34 -21.25
C VAL A 251 -21.25 3.74 -19.87
N ARG A 252 -20.46 4.11 -18.86
CA ARG A 252 -20.65 3.66 -17.48
C ARG A 252 -20.16 4.72 -16.50
N LYS A 253 -20.93 4.95 -15.45
CA LYS A 253 -20.52 5.79 -14.33
C LYS A 253 -20.91 5.13 -13.00
N GLY A 254 -20.13 5.44 -11.97
CA GLY A 254 -20.39 4.90 -10.65
C GLY A 254 -19.55 5.56 -9.57
N ARG A 255 -19.72 5.04 -8.37
CA ARG A 255 -18.85 5.35 -7.24
C ARG A 255 -18.23 4.06 -6.71
N LEU A 256 -17.04 4.17 -6.18
CA LEU A 256 -16.40 3.11 -5.47
C LEU A 256 -17.17 2.82 -4.17
N GLN A 257 -17.32 1.57 -3.84
CA GLN A 257 -18.07 1.11 -2.66
C GLN A 257 -17.12 0.80 -1.50
N PRO A 258 -17.58 0.87 -0.25
CA PRO A 258 -16.79 0.50 0.92
C PRO A 258 -16.18 -0.90 0.78
N GLY A 259 -14.88 -1.03 1.04
CA GLY A 259 -14.15 -2.30 0.96
C GLY A 259 -14.12 -2.95 -0.42
N LYS A 260 -14.64 -2.29 -1.48
CA LYS A 260 -14.61 -2.81 -2.85
C LYS A 260 -13.41 -2.28 -3.61
N MET A 261 -12.81 -3.17 -4.40
CA MET A 261 -11.69 -2.85 -5.26
C MET A 261 -12.15 -2.62 -6.70
N PHE A 262 -11.58 -1.61 -7.33
CA PHE A 262 -11.69 -1.34 -8.75
C PHE A 262 -10.31 -1.58 -9.37
N LEU A 263 -10.20 -2.39 -10.41
CA LEU A 263 -8.91 -2.74 -11.00
C LEU A 263 -9.00 -2.76 -12.52
N ILE A 264 -8.04 -2.12 -13.16
CA ILE A 264 -7.80 -2.20 -14.60
C ILE A 264 -6.48 -2.95 -14.80
N ASP A 265 -6.51 -3.97 -15.62
CA ASP A 265 -5.34 -4.73 -16.04
C ASP A 265 -5.03 -4.36 -17.49
N PHE A 266 -3.91 -3.67 -17.71
CA PHE A 266 -3.52 -3.17 -19.04
C PHE A 266 -3.05 -4.28 -19.96
N ASP A 267 -2.46 -5.36 -19.41
CA ASP A 267 -2.03 -6.52 -20.21
C ASP A 267 -3.26 -7.30 -20.74
N LYS A 268 -4.35 -7.33 -19.94
CA LYS A 268 -5.62 -7.96 -20.33
C LYS A 268 -6.55 -6.99 -21.07
N GLY A 269 -6.28 -5.68 -21.03
CA GLY A 269 -7.17 -4.66 -21.59
C GLY A 269 -8.56 -4.67 -20.95
N LYS A 270 -8.65 -4.94 -19.65
CA LYS A 270 -9.92 -5.27 -18.99
C LYS A 270 -10.07 -4.57 -17.64
N LEU A 271 -11.28 -4.07 -17.39
CA LEU A 271 -11.74 -3.71 -16.05
C LEU A 271 -12.21 -4.99 -15.33
N ILE A 272 -11.55 -5.33 -14.24
CA ILE A 272 -11.80 -6.55 -13.46
C ILE A 272 -12.73 -6.22 -12.29
N SER A 273 -13.75 -7.05 -12.08
CA SER A 273 -14.70 -6.85 -10.97
C SER A 273 -14.10 -7.21 -9.62
N ASP A 274 -14.56 -6.56 -8.54
CA ASP A 274 -14.16 -6.87 -7.17
C ASP A 274 -14.31 -8.37 -6.83
N GLU A 275 -15.38 -8.98 -7.30
CA GLU A 275 -15.63 -10.40 -7.04
C GLU A 275 -14.63 -11.31 -7.75
N GLU A 276 -14.28 -10.97 -9.00
CA GLU A 276 -13.27 -11.70 -9.78
C GLU A 276 -11.90 -11.60 -9.12
N ILE A 277 -11.48 -10.38 -8.73
CA ILE A 277 -10.21 -10.13 -8.06
C ILE A 277 -10.12 -10.94 -6.75
N LYS A 278 -11.11 -10.77 -5.89
CA LYS A 278 -11.12 -11.40 -4.56
C LYS A 278 -11.24 -12.91 -4.63
N LYS A 279 -11.97 -13.44 -5.63
CA LYS A 279 -12.04 -14.86 -5.89
C LYS A 279 -10.68 -15.41 -6.36
N GLU A 280 -10.01 -14.71 -7.26
CA GLU A 280 -8.69 -15.11 -7.76
C GLU A 280 -7.67 -15.13 -6.60
N VAL A 281 -7.54 -14.05 -5.85
CA VAL A 281 -6.62 -13.96 -4.71
C VAL A 281 -6.92 -15.01 -3.64
N ALA A 282 -8.19 -15.19 -3.27
CA ALA A 282 -8.57 -16.14 -2.22
C ALA A 282 -8.34 -17.63 -2.59
N ASN A 283 -8.14 -17.93 -3.86
CA ASN A 283 -7.89 -19.29 -4.35
C ASN A 283 -6.45 -19.50 -4.86
N GLN A 284 -5.56 -18.52 -4.72
CA GLN A 284 -4.16 -18.66 -5.15
C GLN A 284 -3.39 -19.71 -4.35
N HIS A 285 -3.74 -19.85 -3.05
CA HIS A 285 -3.06 -20.74 -2.13
C HIS A 285 -4.05 -21.45 -1.21
N PRO A 286 -3.66 -22.55 -0.57
CA PRO A 286 -4.51 -23.29 0.36
C PRO A 286 -4.55 -22.61 1.75
N TYR A 287 -4.99 -21.37 1.82
CA TYR A 287 -4.99 -20.56 3.05
C TYR A 287 -5.73 -21.24 4.21
N GLY A 288 -6.85 -21.91 3.94
CA GLY A 288 -7.60 -22.62 4.97
C GLY A 288 -6.83 -23.78 5.59
N GLU A 289 -6.01 -24.48 4.81
CA GLU A 289 -5.11 -25.52 5.29
C GLU A 289 -3.98 -24.92 6.15
N TRP A 290 -3.37 -23.82 5.65
CA TRP A 290 -2.33 -23.12 6.39
C TRP A 290 -2.84 -22.61 7.75
N ASN A 291 -4.03 -21.99 7.78
CA ASN A 291 -4.66 -21.52 9.00
C ASN A 291 -4.87 -22.67 10.00
N LYS A 292 -5.45 -23.78 9.54
CA LYS A 292 -5.69 -24.97 10.38
C LYS A 292 -4.41 -25.52 10.99
N ASN A 293 -3.30 -25.49 10.27
CA ASN A 293 -2.04 -26.10 10.68
C ASN A 293 -1.15 -25.16 11.50
N GLN A 294 -1.32 -23.84 11.38
CA GLN A 294 -0.39 -22.85 11.93
C GLN A 294 -1.01 -21.94 13.01
N ILE A 295 -2.32 -21.73 12.99
CA ILE A 295 -2.98 -20.88 13.98
C ILE A 295 -3.30 -21.70 15.23
N ILE A 296 -2.83 -21.21 16.36
CA ILE A 296 -3.13 -21.75 17.69
C ILE A 296 -4.10 -20.78 18.36
N GLU A 297 -5.29 -21.25 18.71
CA GLU A 297 -6.26 -20.47 19.45
C GLU A 297 -5.84 -20.28 20.90
N LEU A 298 -6.10 -19.11 21.48
CA LEU A 298 -5.75 -18.83 22.88
C LEU A 298 -6.35 -19.89 23.86
N ARG A 299 -7.55 -20.37 23.58
CA ARG A 299 -8.23 -21.41 24.36
C ARG A 299 -7.55 -22.80 24.32
N ASP A 300 -6.74 -23.04 23.29
CA ASP A 300 -6.04 -24.32 23.09
C ASP A 300 -4.64 -24.31 23.74
N LEU A 301 -4.25 -23.17 24.32
CA LEU A 301 -3.00 -23.09 25.08
C LEU A 301 -3.13 -23.81 26.40
N PRO A 302 -2.05 -24.47 26.91
CA PRO A 302 -2.03 -25.05 28.22
C PRO A 302 -2.38 -24.02 29.31
N GLU A 303 -3.18 -24.41 30.28
CA GLU A 303 -3.45 -23.55 31.43
C GLU A 303 -2.14 -23.10 32.08
N SER A 304 -1.98 -21.80 32.27
CA SER A 304 -0.83 -21.26 32.98
C SER A 304 -0.90 -21.74 34.46
N PRO A 305 0.22 -22.22 35.03
CA PRO A 305 0.22 -22.53 36.45
C PRO A 305 -0.22 -21.31 37.25
N LYS A 306 -1.17 -21.49 38.16
CA LYS A 306 -1.70 -20.41 39.01
C LYS A 306 -0.53 -19.68 39.66
N LYS A 307 -0.24 -18.46 39.21
CA LYS A 307 0.75 -17.63 39.88
C LYS A 307 0.26 -17.31 41.27
N LYS A 308 1.12 -17.51 42.30
CA LYS A 308 0.83 -16.99 43.62
C LYS A 308 0.60 -15.48 43.50
N LEU A 309 -0.54 -15.03 44.01
CA LEU A 309 -0.82 -13.59 44.09
C LEU A 309 0.31 -12.93 44.89
N VAL A 310 0.94 -11.96 44.30
CA VAL A 310 1.98 -11.16 44.98
C VAL A 310 1.27 -10.33 46.03
N SER A 311 1.65 -10.50 47.31
CA SER A 311 0.99 -9.87 48.48
C SER A 311 0.96 -8.34 48.42
N ASP A 312 1.83 -7.73 47.64
CA ASP A 312 1.96 -6.29 47.46
C ASP A 312 1.64 -5.83 46.02
N LEU A 313 0.75 -6.53 45.34
CA LEU A 313 0.37 -6.25 43.95
C LEU A 313 -0.18 -4.80 43.79
N ILE A 314 -1.10 -4.37 44.66
CA ILE A 314 -1.72 -3.05 44.56
C ILE A 314 -0.71 -1.91 44.71
N PRO A 315 0.18 -1.89 45.72
CA PRO A 315 1.25 -0.92 45.81
C PRO A 315 2.16 -0.89 44.57
N LYS A 316 2.50 -2.04 44.03
CA LYS A 316 3.31 -2.16 42.83
C LYS A 316 2.56 -1.62 41.60
N MET A 317 1.31 -1.99 41.41
CA MET A 317 0.48 -1.45 40.33
C MET A 317 0.45 0.07 40.38
N LYS A 318 0.19 0.65 41.54
CA LYS A 318 0.19 2.11 41.73
C LYS A 318 1.55 2.76 41.45
N ALA A 319 2.66 2.11 41.85
CA ALA A 319 4.00 2.59 41.55
C ALA A 319 4.31 2.62 40.03
N PHE A 320 3.68 1.75 39.25
CA PHE A 320 3.77 1.73 37.80
C PHE A 320 2.64 2.49 37.07
N GLY A 321 1.84 3.27 37.80
CA GLY A 321 0.80 4.13 37.22
C GLY A 321 -0.50 3.40 36.83
N TYR A 322 -0.71 2.18 37.30
CA TYR A 322 -2.00 1.49 37.16
C TYR A 322 -2.95 1.91 38.26
N HIS A 323 -4.16 2.34 37.90
CA HIS A 323 -5.22 2.81 38.81
C HIS A 323 -6.38 1.83 38.88
#